data_84cde67c9cc908a335898c7d0ef4ba90
#
_entry.id   84cde67c9cc908a335898c7d0ef4ba90
#
_cell.length_a   1.000
_cell.length_b   1.000
_cell.length_c   1.000
_cell.angle_alpha   90.00
_cell.angle_beta   90.00
_cell.angle_gamma   90.00
#
_symmetry.space_group_name_H-M   'P 1'
#
loop_
_entity.id
_entity.type
_entity.pdbx_description
1 polymer ?
#
loop_
_entity_poly.entity_id
_entity_poly.type
_entity_poly.pdbx_seq_one_letter_code
_entity_poly.pdbx_strand_id
1 'polypeptide(L)'
;MFFKNLQIYRLPANWPMSAPELNSMLERQAFTPATSTELQRQGWAAPRGAGTPLVHAVGGQFLLQLKTEKKLLPSTVVNQVAAARALEMEEAQGFAPGKKAMKELKERVTDELLPRAFAILSTTAVWIDPINGWLVVDAASPAKADEVVKLLLKSVDKLPLESLRVCLLYTSDAADE
;
A
#
# COMPACT_ATOMS: atom_id res chain seq x y z
N MET A 1 -11.65 -16.30 -4.94
CA MET A 1 -10.40 -15.56 -4.67
C MET A 1 -9.58 -16.39 -3.73
N PHE A 2 -8.32 -16.71 -4.06
CA PHE A 2 -7.44 -17.51 -3.21
C PHE A 2 -6.33 -16.62 -2.68
N PHE A 3 -6.10 -16.68 -1.36
CA PHE A 3 -4.97 -16.04 -0.72
C PHE A 3 -3.69 -16.82 -1.07
N LYS A 4 -2.63 -16.10 -1.44
CA LYS A 4 -1.34 -16.70 -1.85
C LYS A 4 -0.28 -16.57 -0.77
N ASN A 5 -0.23 -15.42 -0.11
CA ASN A 5 0.77 -15.12 0.92
C ASN A 5 0.06 -14.50 2.12
N LEU A 6 0.18 -15.14 3.28
CA LEU A 6 -0.57 -14.73 4.46
C LEU A 6 0.31 -13.95 5.43
N GLN A 7 -0.07 -12.71 5.70
CA GLN A 7 0.40 -11.96 6.87
C GLN A 7 -0.74 -11.94 7.88
N ILE A 8 -0.51 -12.55 9.05
CA ILE A 8 -1.55 -12.84 10.03
C ILE A 8 -1.40 -11.91 11.23
N TYR A 9 -2.51 -11.35 11.66
CA TYR A 9 -2.62 -10.47 12.81
C TYR A 9 -3.70 -10.97 13.76
N ARG A 10 -3.59 -10.63 15.03
CA ARG A 10 -4.54 -10.96 16.07
C ARG A 10 -5.44 -9.77 16.36
N LEU A 11 -6.74 -10.03 16.43
CA LEU A 11 -7.76 -9.16 16.97
C LEU A 11 -8.29 -9.75 18.28
N PRO A 12 -8.90 -8.97 19.16
CA PRO A 12 -9.70 -9.54 20.26
C PRO A 12 -10.80 -10.41 19.69
N ALA A 13 -11.03 -11.55 20.33
CA ALA A 13 -12.18 -12.38 20.00
C ALA A 13 -13.49 -11.62 20.27
N ASN A 14 -14.51 -11.89 19.45
CA ASN A 14 -15.80 -11.19 19.49
C ASN A 14 -15.65 -9.67 19.33
N TRP A 15 -14.78 -9.23 18.40
CA TRP A 15 -14.67 -7.81 18.06
C TRP A 15 -16.05 -7.26 17.64
N PRO A 16 -16.58 -6.26 18.37
CA PRO A 16 -17.97 -5.81 18.21
C PRO A 16 -18.10 -4.87 17.00
N MET A 17 -17.86 -5.40 15.81
CA MET A 17 -17.95 -4.63 14.56
C MET A 17 -18.93 -5.29 13.62
N SER A 18 -19.93 -4.54 13.18
CA SER A 18 -20.87 -4.99 12.15
C SER A 18 -20.38 -4.65 10.74
N ALA A 19 -20.79 -5.41 9.74
CA ALA A 19 -20.42 -5.16 8.35
C ALA A 19 -20.89 -3.78 7.83
N PRO A 20 -22.10 -3.29 8.12
CA PRO A 20 -22.54 -1.95 7.71
C PRO A 20 -21.71 -0.83 8.37
N GLU A 21 -21.41 -0.98 9.64
CA GLU A 21 -20.60 -0.02 10.39
C GLU A 21 -19.17 0.07 9.83
N LEU A 22 -18.53 -1.08 9.65
CA LEU A 22 -17.20 -1.16 9.02
C LEU A 22 -17.23 -0.55 7.61
N ASN A 23 -18.27 -0.85 6.81
CA ASN A 23 -18.41 -0.27 5.47
C ASN A 23 -18.46 1.26 5.50
N SER A 24 -19.24 1.86 6.39
CA SER A 24 -19.34 3.32 6.54
C SER A 24 -17.99 3.96 6.96
N MET A 25 -17.21 3.28 7.79
CA MET A 25 -15.87 3.74 8.17
C MET A 25 -14.91 3.68 6.98
N LEU A 26 -14.93 2.61 6.20
CA LEU A 26 -14.07 2.44 5.03
C LEU A 26 -14.40 3.41 3.89
N GLU A 27 -15.66 3.84 3.75
CA GLU A 27 -16.10 4.81 2.73
C GLU A 27 -15.33 6.13 2.81
N ARG A 28 -14.88 6.55 4.00
CA ARG A 28 -14.06 7.74 4.18
C ARG A 28 -12.70 7.66 3.46
N GLN A 29 -12.22 6.46 3.20
CA GLN A 29 -10.98 6.15 2.51
C GLN A 29 -11.24 5.27 1.28
N ALA A 30 -12.41 5.42 0.65
CA ALA A 30 -12.72 4.73 -0.60
C ALA A 30 -11.72 5.12 -1.70
N PHE A 31 -11.42 4.17 -2.57
CA PHE A 31 -10.48 4.40 -3.65
C PHE A 31 -11.04 5.43 -4.64
N THR A 32 -10.24 6.45 -4.88
CA THR A 32 -10.41 7.39 -5.98
C THR A 32 -9.14 7.35 -6.84
N PRO A 33 -9.24 7.49 -8.17
CA PRO A 33 -8.06 7.52 -9.04
C PRO A 33 -7.04 8.58 -8.59
N ALA A 34 -5.75 8.27 -8.78
CA ALA A 34 -4.68 9.22 -8.47
C ALA A 34 -4.78 10.47 -9.34
N THR A 35 -4.47 11.61 -8.77
CA THR A 35 -4.35 12.86 -9.54
C THR A 35 -3.10 12.83 -10.44
N SER A 36 -3.00 13.78 -11.36
CA SER A 36 -1.87 13.88 -12.27
C SER A 36 -0.51 14.00 -11.54
N THR A 37 -0.50 14.59 -10.36
CA THR A 37 0.69 14.90 -9.56
C THR A 37 1.01 13.86 -8.47
N GLU A 38 0.17 12.86 -8.26
CA GLU A 38 0.39 11.82 -7.25
C GLU A 38 1.13 10.62 -7.85
N LEU A 39 2.20 10.20 -7.19
CA LEU A 39 2.96 8.97 -7.53
C LEU A 39 2.20 7.70 -7.22
N GLN A 40 1.46 7.71 -6.12
CA GLN A 40 0.72 6.56 -5.64
C GLN A 40 -0.53 7.00 -4.89
N ARG A 41 -1.63 6.29 -5.10
CA ARG A 41 -2.85 6.44 -4.34
C ARG A 41 -3.40 5.09 -3.92
N GLN A 42 -3.92 5.04 -2.70
CA GLN A 42 -4.51 3.84 -2.12
C GLN A 42 -5.89 4.15 -1.57
N GLY A 43 -6.78 3.18 -1.61
CA GLY A 43 -8.11 3.30 -1.03
C GLY A 43 -8.84 1.96 -1.03
N TRP A 44 -9.92 1.90 -0.27
CA TRP A 44 -10.76 0.70 -0.19
C TRP A 44 -11.61 0.57 -1.44
N ALA A 45 -11.69 -0.63 -1.98
CA ALA A 45 -12.51 -0.95 -3.15
C ALA A 45 -13.39 -2.17 -2.85
N ALA A 46 -14.51 -2.24 -3.55
CA ALA A 46 -15.45 -3.34 -3.38
C ALA A 46 -14.83 -4.66 -3.89
N PRO A 47 -14.75 -5.71 -3.06
CA PRO A 47 -14.10 -6.98 -3.44
C PRO A 47 -14.87 -7.78 -4.49
N ARG A 48 -16.14 -7.48 -4.69
CA ARG A 48 -17.01 -8.13 -5.70
C ARG A 48 -17.27 -7.27 -6.96
N GLY A 49 -16.61 -6.13 -7.06
CA GLY A 49 -16.74 -5.22 -8.20
C GLY A 49 -17.53 -3.95 -7.89
N ALA A 50 -17.48 -3.02 -8.83
CA ALA A 50 -18.10 -1.71 -8.68
C ALA A 50 -19.61 -1.80 -8.39
N GLY A 51 -20.10 -0.92 -7.52
CA GLY A 51 -21.51 -0.90 -7.10
C GLY A 51 -21.87 -1.86 -5.98
N THR A 52 -20.93 -2.66 -5.47
CA THR A 52 -21.15 -3.50 -4.28
C THR A 52 -20.49 -2.87 -3.04
N PRO A 53 -20.90 -3.24 -1.82
CA PRO A 53 -20.29 -2.74 -0.59
C PRO A 53 -18.79 -3.00 -0.53
N LEU A 54 -18.04 -2.12 0.16
CA LEU A 54 -16.61 -2.26 0.42
C LEU A 54 -16.31 -3.44 1.34
N VAL A 55 -17.29 -3.81 2.19
CA VAL A 55 -17.23 -4.95 3.08
C VAL A 55 -18.16 -6.06 2.54
N HIS A 56 -17.55 -7.16 2.11
CA HIS A 56 -18.32 -8.34 1.75
C HIS A 56 -18.39 -9.30 2.93
N ALA A 57 -19.57 -9.42 3.54
CA ALA A 57 -19.78 -10.25 4.72
C ALA A 57 -20.40 -11.60 4.33
N VAL A 58 -19.80 -12.69 4.84
CA VAL A 58 -20.31 -14.06 4.69
C VAL A 58 -20.03 -14.83 5.98
N GLY A 59 -21.07 -15.42 6.57
CA GLY A 59 -20.92 -16.26 7.76
C GLY A 59 -20.30 -15.55 8.97
N GLY A 60 -20.52 -14.24 9.11
CA GLY A 60 -19.92 -13.45 10.19
C GLY A 60 -18.47 -13.01 9.92
N GLN A 61 -17.90 -13.38 8.79
CA GLN A 61 -16.56 -12.99 8.36
C GLN A 61 -16.62 -11.87 7.32
N PHE A 62 -15.58 -11.06 7.22
CA PHE A 62 -15.51 -9.91 6.32
C PHE A 62 -14.36 -10.07 5.33
N LEU A 63 -14.66 -9.81 4.06
CA LEU A 63 -13.67 -9.68 3.01
C LEU A 63 -13.62 -8.23 2.55
N LEU A 64 -12.42 -7.65 2.57
CA LEU A 64 -12.13 -6.30 2.13
C LEU A 64 -11.09 -6.36 1.01
N GLN A 65 -10.99 -5.27 0.23
CA GLN A 65 -9.99 -5.14 -0.81
C GLN A 65 -9.38 -3.74 -0.78
N LEU A 66 -8.07 -3.68 -0.62
CA LEU A 66 -7.31 -2.46 -0.86
C LEU A 66 -6.94 -2.38 -2.33
N LYS A 67 -7.22 -1.27 -2.97
CA LYS A 67 -6.78 -0.95 -4.33
C LYS A 67 -5.67 0.09 -4.28
N THR A 68 -4.60 -0.18 -4.99
CA THR A 68 -3.44 0.72 -5.09
C THR A 68 -3.20 1.07 -6.54
N GLU A 69 -3.14 2.34 -6.85
CA GLU A 69 -2.67 2.89 -8.12
C GLU A 69 -1.29 3.47 -7.91
N LYS A 70 -0.31 3.01 -8.70
CA LYS A 70 1.08 3.48 -8.64
C LYS A 70 1.55 3.84 -10.03
N LYS A 71 2.05 5.07 -10.19
CA LYS A 71 2.63 5.52 -11.45
C LYS A 71 4.02 4.94 -11.66
N LEU A 72 4.28 4.50 -12.87
CA LEU A 72 5.56 3.97 -13.32
C LEU A 72 6.44 5.12 -13.83
N LEU A 73 7.25 5.67 -12.95
CA LEU A 73 8.28 6.64 -13.28
C LEU A 73 9.62 6.17 -12.68
N PRO A 74 10.38 5.34 -13.41
CA PRO A 74 11.68 4.88 -12.94
C PRO A 74 12.65 6.04 -12.74
N SER A 75 13.40 6.01 -11.66
CA SER A 75 14.42 7.03 -11.37
C SER A 75 15.51 7.14 -12.46
N THR A 76 15.75 6.06 -13.19
CA THR A 76 16.64 6.03 -14.37
C THR A 76 16.16 6.99 -15.46
N VAL A 77 14.85 7.00 -15.75
CA VAL A 77 14.26 7.91 -16.76
C VAL A 77 14.38 9.36 -16.30
N VAL A 78 14.06 9.66 -15.04
CA VAL A 78 14.22 10.98 -14.47
C VAL A 78 15.68 11.44 -14.53
N ASN A 79 16.62 10.56 -14.19
CA ASN A 79 18.04 10.87 -14.22
C ASN A 79 18.56 11.13 -15.64
N GLN A 80 18.11 10.35 -16.64
CA GLN A 80 18.48 10.56 -18.05
C GLN A 80 18.00 11.91 -18.57
N VAL A 81 16.73 12.25 -18.34
CA VAL A 81 16.18 13.53 -18.78
C VAL A 81 16.83 14.71 -18.04
N ALA A 82 17.08 14.57 -16.74
CA ALA A 82 17.76 15.59 -15.95
C ALA A 82 19.21 15.79 -16.42
N ALA A 83 19.93 14.71 -16.78
CA ALA A 83 21.28 14.81 -17.30
C ALA A 83 21.33 15.52 -18.66
N ALA A 84 20.40 15.21 -19.56
CA ALA A 84 20.30 15.91 -20.85
C ALA A 84 20.08 17.41 -20.66
N ARG A 85 19.14 17.80 -19.79
CA ARG A 85 18.88 19.22 -19.49
C ARG A 85 20.04 19.90 -18.75
N ALA A 86 20.81 19.17 -17.95
CA ALA A 86 21.98 19.68 -17.29
C ALA A 86 23.07 20.08 -18.28
N LEU A 87 23.24 19.30 -19.36
CA LEU A 87 24.15 19.64 -20.47
C LEU A 87 23.70 20.89 -21.22
N GLU A 88 22.40 20.98 -21.54
CA GLU A 88 21.83 22.20 -22.16
C GLU A 88 22.06 23.45 -21.28
N MET A 89 21.90 23.31 -19.96
CA MET A 89 22.17 24.40 -19.01
C MET A 89 23.65 24.75 -18.96
N GLU A 90 24.55 23.77 -19.01
CA GLU A 90 26.02 23.98 -19.02
C GLU A 90 26.43 24.71 -20.28
N GLU A 91 25.94 24.32 -21.45
CA GLU A 91 26.18 25.00 -22.71
C GLU A 91 25.71 26.47 -22.71
N ALA A 92 24.54 26.74 -22.07
CA ALA A 92 23.98 28.07 -21.99
C ALA A 92 24.68 29.00 -20.98
N GLN A 93 25.17 28.43 -19.85
CA GLN A 93 25.70 29.18 -18.72
C GLN A 93 27.25 29.13 -18.62
N GLY A 94 27.88 28.19 -19.33
CA GLY A 94 29.33 28.01 -19.31
C GLY A 94 29.88 27.22 -18.11
N PHE A 95 29.00 26.68 -17.24
CA PHE A 95 29.39 25.83 -16.11
C PHE A 95 28.30 24.80 -15.78
N ALA A 96 28.71 23.63 -15.26
CA ALA A 96 27.83 22.57 -14.87
C ALA A 96 26.97 22.92 -13.65
N PRO A 97 25.67 22.48 -13.59
CA PRO A 97 24.81 22.72 -12.44
C PRO A 97 25.33 22.02 -11.19
N GLY A 98 25.43 22.77 -10.07
CA GLY A 98 25.84 22.24 -8.79
C GLY A 98 24.83 21.25 -8.20
N LYS A 99 25.19 20.57 -7.11
CA LYS A 99 24.36 19.53 -6.47
C LYS A 99 22.92 19.98 -6.16
N LYS A 100 22.75 21.24 -5.70
CA LYS A 100 21.41 21.81 -5.39
C LYS A 100 20.60 22.01 -6.67
N ALA A 101 21.18 22.62 -7.69
CA ALA A 101 20.53 22.85 -8.98
C ALA A 101 20.15 21.52 -9.66
N MET A 102 21.00 20.50 -9.58
CA MET A 102 20.71 19.16 -10.10
C MET A 102 19.53 18.50 -9.36
N LYS A 103 19.41 18.68 -8.04
CA LYS A 103 18.26 18.17 -7.28
C LYS A 103 16.96 18.85 -7.71
N GLU A 104 16.95 20.16 -7.78
CA GLU A 104 15.79 20.93 -8.24
C GLU A 104 15.41 20.59 -9.70
N LEU A 105 16.40 20.35 -10.55
CA LEU A 105 16.17 19.91 -11.93
C LEU A 105 15.48 18.54 -11.99
N LYS A 106 15.90 17.58 -11.16
CA LYS A 106 15.26 16.27 -11.06
C LYS A 106 13.84 16.36 -10.53
N GLU A 107 13.57 17.22 -9.56
CA GLU A 107 12.21 17.47 -9.05
C GLU A 107 11.31 18.03 -10.16
N ARG A 108 11.75 19.04 -10.90
CA ARG A 108 11.00 19.59 -12.05
C ARG A 108 10.76 18.57 -13.15
N VAL A 109 11.75 17.74 -13.49
CA VAL A 109 11.61 16.67 -14.48
C VAL A 109 10.61 15.64 -13.99
N THR A 110 10.62 15.31 -12.70
CA THR A 110 9.64 14.39 -12.11
C THR A 110 8.22 14.95 -12.24
N ASP A 111 7.99 16.20 -11.86
CA ASP A 111 6.68 16.85 -11.92
C ASP A 111 6.15 16.95 -13.36
N GLU A 112 7.03 17.12 -14.34
CA GLU A 112 6.66 17.17 -15.76
C GLU A 112 6.31 15.80 -16.35
N LEU A 113 7.07 14.76 -15.96
CA LEU A 113 6.88 13.41 -16.50
C LEU A 113 5.74 12.66 -15.79
N LEU A 114 5.47 12.97 -14.53
CA LEU A 114 4.50 12.28 -13.70
C LEU A 114 3.07 12.26 -14.30
N PRO A 115 2.54 13.35 -14.88
CA PRO A 115 1.22 13.33 -15.53
C PRO A 115 1.12 12.39 -16.72
N ARG A 116 2.24 12.13 -17.39
CA ARG A 116 2.35 11.27 -18.59
C ARG A 116 2.74 9.83 -18.26
N ALA A 117 3.09 9.56 -17.01
CA ALA A 117 3.51 8.23 -16.58
C ALA A 117 2.33 7.25 -16.55
N PHE A 118 2.57 6.01 -17.04
CA PHE A 118 1.60 4.93 -16.93
C PHE A 118 1.35 4.58 -15.47
N ALA A 119 0.12 4.18 -15.15
CA ALA A 119 -0.25 3.72 -13.84
C ALA A 119 -0.50 2.21 -13.83
N ILE A 120 -0.01 1.52 -12.78
CA ILE A 120 -0.35 0.13 -12.50
C ILE A 120 -1.37 0.11 -11.36
N LEU A 121 -2.45 -0.63 -11.59
CA LEU A 121 -3.45 -0.95 -10.57
C LEU A 121 -3.12 -2.32 -9.97
N SER A 122 -3.07 -2.37 -8.65
CA SER A 122 -2.93 -3.61 -7.90
C SER A 122 -3.98 -3.70 -6.79
N THR A 123 -4.31 -4.90 -6.40
CA THR A 123 -5.29 -5.15 -5.32
C THR A 123 -4.68 -6.06 -4.27
N THR A 124 -5.01 -5.82 -3.01
CA THR A 124 -4.60 -6.62 -1.87
C THR A 124 -5.85 -7.02 -1.08
N ALA A 125 -6.06 -8.31 -0.90
CA ALA A 125 -7.20 -8.82 -0.15
C ALA A 125 -6.92 -8.80 1.35
N VAL A 126 -7.96 -8.52 2.12
CA VAL A 126 -7.95 -8.59 3.59
C VAL A 126 -9.16 -9.40 4.04
N TRP A 127 -8.91 -10.40 4.84
CA TRP A 127 -9.94 -11.21 5.47
C TRP A 127 -9.93 -10.97 6.97
N ILE A 128 -11.11 -10.78 7.55
CA ILE A 128 -11.32 -10.55 8.97
C ILE A 128 -12.31 -11.55 9.51
N ASP A 129 -11.93 -12.24 10.57
CA ASP A 129 -12.83 -13.07 11.38
C ASP A 129 -12.96 -12.41 12.77
N PRO A 130 -14.02 -11.62 12.98
CA PRO A 130 -14.20 -10.92 14.24
C PRO A 130 -14.58 -11.88 15.38
N ILE A 131 -15.13 -13.05 15.06
CA ILE A 131 -15.57 -14.04 16.06
C ILE A 131 -14.36 -14.71 16.69
N ASN A 132 -13.44 -15.22 15.86
CA ASN A 132 -12.25 -15.92 16.32
C ASN A 132 -11.04 -14.98 16.53
N GLY A 133 -11.16 -13.72 16.16
CA GLY A 133 -10.14 -12.71 16.36
C GLY A 133 -8.95 -12.82 15.40
N TRP A 134 -9.20 -12.97 14.11
CA TRP A 134 -8.17 -13.02 13.08
C TRP A 134 -8.32 -11.92 12.04
N LEU A 135 -7.19 -11.36 11.64
CA LEU A 135 -7.08 -10.53 10.46
C LEU A 135 -5.92 -11.05 9.61
N VAL A 136 -6.20 -11.29 8.33
CA VAL A 136 -5.24 -11.84 7.38
C VAL A 136 -5.15 -10.94 6.16
N VAL A 137 -3.93 -10.56 5.80
CA VAL A 137 -3.62 -9.75 4.61
C VAL A 137 -2.91 -10.63 3.58
N ASP A 138 -3.38 -10.65 2.34
CA ASP A 138 -2.71 -11.34 1.23
C ASP A 138 -1.56 -10.47 0.68
N ALA A 139 -0.43 -10.54 1.34
CA ALA A 139 0.74 -9.75 0.99
C ALA A 139 2.03 -10.59 1.02
N ALA A 140 2.83 -10.48 -0.03
CA ALA A 140 4.08 -11.22 -0.17
C ALA A 140 5.20 -10.74 0.79
N SER A 141 5.06 -9.56 1.37
CA SER A 141 6.03 -9.00 2.30
C SER A 141 5.36 -8.29 3.47
N PRO A 142 5.98 -8.27 4.65
CA PRO A 142 5.48 -7.49 5.79
C PRO A 142 5.28 -6.02 5.47
N ALA A 143 6.20 -5.39 4.73
CA ALA A 143 6.10 -3.98 4.34
C ALA A 143 4.81 -3.67 3.56
N LYS A 144 4.40 -4.58 2.66
CA LYS A 144 3.14 -4.42 1.92
C LYS A 144 1.91 -4.63 2.81
N ALA A 145 1.99 -5.55 3.76
CA ALA A 145 0.92 -5.73 4.75
C ALA A 145 0.81 -4.52 5.68
N ASP A 146 1.92 -3.93 6.08
CA ASP A 146 1.95 -2.71 6.91
C ASP A 146 1.28 -1.52 6.23
N GLU A 147 1.38 -1.38 4.90
CA GLU A 147 0.65 -0.35 4.15
C GLU A 147 -0.88 -0.53 4.30
N VAL A 148 -1.35 -1.78 4.19
CA VAL A 148 -2.77 -2.13 4.36
C VAL A 148 -3.22 -1.85 5.80
N VAL A 149 -2.45 -2.31 6.78
CA VAL A 149 -2.74 -2.13 8.21
C VAL A 149 -2.78 -0.64 8.58
N LYS A 150 -1.82 0.15 8.09
CA LYS A 150 -1.81 1.61 8.30
C LYS A 150 -3.08 2.28 7.79
N LEU A 151 -3.53 1.91 6.57
CA LEU A 151 -4.77 2.47 6.04
C LEU A 151 -5.99 1.98 6.81
N LEU A 152 -6.01 0.73 7.24
CA LEU A 152 -7.10 0.18 8.06
C LEU A 152 -7.18 0.88 9.43
N LEU A 153 -6.05 1.08 10.11
CA LEU A 153 -5.97 1.84 11.37
C LEU A 153 -6.39 3.31 11.21
N LYS A 154 -6.17 3.89 10.03
CA LYS A 154 -6.63 5.25 9.70
C LYS A 154 -8.14 5.31 9.42
N SER A 155 -8.70 4.22 8.89
CA SER A 155 -10.11 4.13 8.52
C SER A 155 -10.99 3.76 9.71
N VAL A 156 -10.50 2.88 10.58
CA VAL A 156 -11.25 2.30 11.70
C VAL A 156 -10.69 2.82 13.02
N ASP A 157 -11.51 3.56 13.73
CA ASP A 157 -11.14 4.09 15.04
C ASP A 157 -10.95 2.93 16.05
N LYS A 158 -9.82 2.96 16.77
CA LYS A 158 -9.51 1.99 17.85
C LYS A 158 -9.53 0.52 17.40
N LEU A 159 -8.86 0.21 16.29
CA LEU A 159 -8.63 -1.18 15.89
C LEU A 159 -7.52 -1.79 16.77
N PRO A 160 -7.82 -2.70 17.70
CA PRO A 160 -6.82 -3.32 18.58
C PRO A 160 -6.16 -4.49 17.82
N LEU A 161 -5.11 -4.19 17.06
CA LEU A 161 -4.44 -5.14 16.21
C LEU A 161 -3.04 -5.47 16.74
N GLU A 162 -2.75 -6.76 16.88
CA GLU A 162 -1.44 -7.27 17.26
C GLU A 162 -0.85 -8.13 16.13
N SER A 163 0.42 -7.91 15.80
CA SER A 163 1.11 -8.76 14.83
C SER A 163 1.40 -10.13 15.45
N LEU A 164 1.07 -11.19 14.72
CA LEU A 164 1.43 -12.55 15.13
C LEU A 164 2.94 -12.74 14.85
N ARG A 165 3.74 -12.70 15.92
CA ARG A 165 5.16 -13.05 15.86
C ARG A 165 5.32 -14.51 16.26
N VAL A 166 5.67 -15.35 15.31
CA VAL A 166 6.07 -16.72 15.59
C VAL A 166 7.56 -16.72 15.92
N CYS A 167 7.90 -16.86 17.19
CA CYS A 167 9.27 -17.10 17.60
C CYS A 167 9.56 -18.59 17.40
N LEU A 168 10.31 -18.93 16.37
CA LEU A 168 10.92 -20.25 16.26
C LEU A 168 12.07 -20.28 17.27
N LEU A 169 11.83 -20.85 18.46
CA LEU A 169 12.89 -21.27 19.35
C LEU A 169 13.61 -22.43 18.63
N TYR A 170 14.70 -22.12 17.97
CA TYR A 170 15.70 -23.13 17.60
C TYR A 170 16.31 -23.63 18.91
N THR A 171 15.75 -24.69 19.46
CA THR A 171 16.51 -25.52 20.40
C THR A 171 17.53 -26.28 19.56
N SER A 172 18.72 -25.73 19.45
CA SER A 172 19.87 -26.54 19.05
C SER A 172 20.19 -27.44 20.23
N ASP A 173 19.52 -28.58 20.30
CA ASP A 173 20.11 -29.74 21.00
C ASP A 173 21.31 -30.18 20.17
N ALA A 174 22.44 -29.54 20.41
CA ALA A 174 23.71 -30.14 20.15
C ALA A 174 23.85 -31.24 21.21
N ALA A 175 23.45 -32.45 20.85
CA ALA A 175 23.86 -33.62 21.59
C ALA A 175 25.40 -33.76 21.46
N ASP A 176 26.09 -33.43 22.53
CA ASP A 176 27.41 -33.95 22.82
C ASP A 176 27.27 -35.47 23.00
N GLU A 177 27.94 -36.21 22.14
CA GLU A 177 28.66 -37.45 22.48
C GLU A 177 29.75 -37.71 21.44
#